data_b0248e65d6effec0dadb19f1e42d5d94
#
_entry.id   b0248e65d6effec0dadb19f1e42d5d94
#
_cell.length_a   1.000
_cell.length_b   1.000
_cell.length_c   1.000
_cell.angle_alpha   90.00
_cell.angle_beta   90.00
_cell.angle_gamma   90.00
#
_symmetry.space_group_name_H-M   'P 1'
#
loop_
_entity.id
_entity.type
_entity.pdbx_description
1 polymer ?
#
loop_
_entity_poly.entity_id
_entity_poly.type
_entity_poly.pdbx_seq_one_letter_code
_entity_poly.pdbx_strand_id
1 'polypeptide(L)'
;MIPSPAHAHGFEGDRFFPPTIQTEDPFATDELSVSAQTFNNPASDDGPKTRELDMTTEFVKEIFPKFAVGVSGTYINLEPSKHTSDGSDPLPSQDGFDDISVSVKYQLWESPAHEFILSLGGEADLGGTGSKPLGVESYTTYTPTLYCGKGLGDLPNALKYLKPFALTGTVGYAIPSKSSDSNALEWGFALEYSLPYLQEHVEDLGLPHPLRDLIPLVEFHFESPTNRSGETTTGTINPGILWESKYVQVGAEAVIPINAHTGSDVGAVVQVQFYIDDLFPQVFGHPLFFGGDK
;
A
#
# COMPACT_ATOMS: atom_id res chain seq x y z
N MET A 1 -1.76 -30.35 29.93
CA MET A 1 -2.12 -29.03 29.42
C MET A 1 -0.87 -28.50 28.74
N ILE A 2 -0.84 -28.55 27.44
CA ILE A 2 0.19 -27.87 26.64
C ILE A 2 -0.23 -26.41 26.65
N PRO A 3 0.61 -25.46 27.08
CA PRO A 3 0.25 -24.05 26.93
C PRO A 3 0.09 -23.78 25.45
N SER A 4 -1.09 -23.31 25.07
CA SER A 4 -1.30 -22.70 23.78
C SER A 4 -0.22 -21.63 23.60
N PRO A 5 0.49 -21.54 22.48
CA PRO A 5 1.37 -20.41 22.25
C PRO A 5 0.53 -19.15 22.44
N ALA A 6 1.01 -18.24 23.28
CA ALA A 6 0.43 -16.93 23.39
C ALA A 6 0.62 -16.29 21.99
N HIS A 7 -0.40 -16.30 21.16
CA HIS A 7 -0.46 -15.44 20.01
C HIS A 7 -0.34 -14.03 20.58
N ALA A 8 0.74 -13.37 20.30
CA ALA A 8 0.85 -11.94 20.48
C ALA A 8 -0.33 -11.37 19.69
N HIS A 9 -1.19 -10.64 20.35
CA HIS A 9 -2.35 -9.90 19.88
C HIS A 9 -2.44 -9.78 18.36
N GLY A 10 -2.48 -10.92 17.66
CA GLY A 10 -2.55 -11.00 16.20
C GLY A 10 -3.87 -10.40 15.75
N PHE A 11 -3.82 -9.44 14.89
CA PHE A 11 -4.99 -8.82 14.32
C PHE A 11 -5.75 -9.87 13.49
N GLU A 12 -5.09 -10.41 12.49
CA GLU A 12 -5.53 -11.57 11.71
C GLU A 12 -4.30 -12.41 11.32
N GLY A 13 -4.37 -13.69 11.54
CA GLY A 13 -3.25 -14.59 11.33
C GLY A 13 -2.01 -14.19 12.14
N ASP A 14 -0.90 -13.98 11.47
CA ASP A 14 0.39 -13.59 12.06
C ASP A 14 0.61 -12.05 12.09
N ARG A 15 -0.35 -11.24 11.63
CA ARG A 15 -0.24 -9.76 11.58
C ARG A 15 -0.51 -9.13 12.94
N PHE A 16 0.27 -8.14 13.33
CA PHE A 16 0.10 -7.41 14.61
C PHE A 16 -0.79 -6.18 14.47
N PHE A 17 -0.94 -5.68 13.25
CA PHE A 17 -1.77 -4.56 12.85
C PHE A 17 -2.25 -4.81 11.40
N PRO A 18 -3.36 -4.19 10.97
CA PRO A 18 -3.88 -4.40 9.63
C PRO A 18 -2.95 -3.83 8.56
N PRO A 19 -2.96 -4.38 7.35
CA PRO A 19 -2.32 -3.74 6.21
C PRO A 19 -2.99 -2.40 5.90
N THR A 20 -2.18 -1.45 5.47
CA THR A 20 -2.61 -0.12 5.04
C THR A 20 -3.08 -0.15 3.57
N ILE A 21 -3.53 0.97 3.00
CA ILE A 21 -4.11 0.99 1.64
C ILE A 21 -3.02 1.24 0.60
N GLN A 22 -2.16 2.21 0.83
CA GLN A 22 -1.13 2.63 -0.13
C GLN A 22 0.30 2.42 0.40
N THR A 23 0.51 2.54 1.71
CA THR A 23 1.79 2.18 2.32
C THR A 23 1.88 0.67 2.43
N GLU A 24 2.77 0.05 1.67
CA GLU A 24 2.92 -1.40 1.69
C GLU A 24 3.35 -1.89 3.07
N ASP A 25 2.65 -2.90 3.58
CA ASP A 25 2.94 -3.46 4.89
C ASP A 25 4.21 -4.35 4.89
N PRO A 26 4.83 -4.58 6.05
CA PRO A 26 6.06 -5.37 6.14
C PRO A 26 5.84 -6.89 6.19
N PHE A 27 4.60 -7.40 6.17
CA PHE A 27 4.34 -8.84 6.26
C PHE A 27 4.54 -9.54 4.90
N ALA A 28 5.02 -10.78 4.94
CA ALA A 28 5.17 -11.64 3.77
C ALA A 28 4.09 -12.73 3.79
N THR A 29 2.85 -12.35 3.54
CA THR A 29 1.63 -13.16 3.69
C THR A 29 0.93 -13.35 2.35
N ASP A 30 0.00 -14.31 2.31
CA ASP A 30 -0.79 -14.61 1.11
C ASP A 30 -1.98 -13.66 1.01
N GLU A 31 -1.97 -12.80 0.00
CA GLU A 31 -2.96 -11.73 -0.13
C GLU A 31 -3.40 -11.52 -1.58
N LEU A 32 -4.63 -11.03 -1.72
CA LEU A 32 -5.15 -10.53 -2.97
C LEU A 32 -5.79 -9.16 -2.70
N SER A 33 -5.29 -8.12 -3.31
CA SER A 33 -5.88 -6.79 -3.24
C SER A 33 -6.42 -6.32 -4.58
N VAL A 34 -7.51 -5.55 -4.51
CA VAL A 34 -8.08 -4.84 -5.65
C VAL A 34 -8.35 -3.41 -5.19
N SER A 35 -7.78 -2.44 -5.88
CA SER A 35 -7.99 -1.03 -5.58
C SER A 35 -8.47 -0.25 -6.81
N ALA A 36 -9.15 0.85 -6.54
CA ALA A 36 -9.49 1.84 -7.56
C ALA A 36 -9.16 3.22 -7.01
N GLN A 37 -8.29 3.93 -7.71
CA GLN A 37 -7.85 5.28 -7.37
C GLN A 37 -8.24 6.27 -8.45
N THR A 38 -8.67 7.46 -8.06
CA THR A 38 -8.88 8.56 -8.99
C THR A 38 -8.18 9.81 -8.50
N PHE A 39 -7.50 10.49 -9.40
CA PHE A 39 -6.86 11.77 -9.14
C PHE A 39 -6.77 12.62 -10.42
N ASN A 40 -6.35 13.88 -10.27
CA ASN A 40 -6.22 14.78 -11.39
C ASN A 40 -4.75 15.18 -11.57
N ASN A 41 -4.17 14.75 -12.68
CA ASN A 41 -2.82 15.14 -13.06
C ASN A 41 -2.82 16.62 -13.46
N PRO A 42 -1.84 17.41 -13.00
CA PRO A 42 -1.69 18.80 -13.43
C PRO A 42 -1.39 18.87 -14.93
N ALA A 43 -1.69 20.00 -15.54
CA ALA A 43 -1.20 20.28 -16.89
C ALA A 43 0.32 20.40 -16.85
N SER A 44 1.00 19.81 -17.83
CA SER A 44 2.46 19.90 -18.05
C SER A 44 2.76 20.50 -19.41
N ASP A 45 4.04 20.75 -19.69
CA ASP A 45 4.49 21.21 -21.00
C ASP A 45 4.15 20.18 -22.12
N ASP A 46 3.99 18.91 -21.74
CA ASP A 46 3.74 17.81 -22.66
C ASP A 46 2.24 17.45 -22.81
N GLY A 47 1.35 18.05 -21.99
CA GLY A 47 -0.07 17.71 -22.08
C GLY A 47 -1.01 18.50 -21.19
N PRO A 48 -2.33 18.44 -21.52
CA PRO A 48 -3.37 19.08 -20.74
C PRO A 48 -3.57 18.38 -19.39
N LYS A 49 -4.25 19.06 -18.46
CA LYS A 49 -4.76 18.42 -17.23
C LYS A 49 -5.61 17.20 -17.60
N THR A 50 -5.36 16.07 -16.94
CA THR A 50 -6.14 14.83 -17.13
C THR A 50 -6.74 14.37 -15.81
N ARG A 51 -7.90 13.75 -15.88
CA ARG A 51 -8.43 12.90 -14.82
C ARG A 51 -7.98 11.47 -15.08
N GLU A 52 -7.40 10.84 -14.09
CA GLU A 52 -6.95 9.47 -14.14
C GLU A 52 -7.78 8.60 -13.21
N LEU A 53 -8.09 7.40 -13.67
CA LEU A 53 -8.68 6.32 -12.89
C LEU A 53 -7.84 5.08 -13.07
N ASP A 54 -7.23 4.65 -11.99
CA ASP A 54 -6.41 3.44 -11.92
C ASP A 54 -7.17 2.32 -11.21
N MET A 55 -7.14 1.15 -11.80
CA MET A 55 -7.67 -0.07 -11.19
C MET A 55 -6.55 -1.08 -11.08
N THR A 56 -6.02 -1.28 -9.86
CA THR A 56 -4.90 -2.17 -9.58
C THR A 56 -5.39 -3.46 -8.97
N THR A 57 -4.80 -4.57 -9.41
CA THR A 57 -4.95 -5.88 -8.77
C THR A 57 -3.56 -6.39 -8.44
N GLU A 58 -3.36 -6.80 -7.20
CA GLU A 58 -2.13 -7.39 -6.72
C GLU A 58 -2.40 -8.73 -6.06
N PHE A 59 -1.53 -9.69 -6.32
CA PHE A 59 -1.53 -11.01 -5.71
C PHE A 59 -0.15 -11.29 -5.13
N VAL A 60 -0.11 -11.59 -3.84
CA VAL A 60 1.11 -11.95 -3.10
C VAL A 60 1.01 -13.38 -2.61
N LYS A 61 2.09 -14.15 -2.74
CA LYS A 61 2.21 -15.54 -2.28
C LYS A 61 3.48 -15.75 -1.47
N GLU A 62 3.34 -16.27 -0.27
CA GLU A 62 4.47 -16.77 0.50
C GLU A 62 5.05 -18.03 -0.17
N ILE A 63 6.30 -17.94 -0.66
CA ILE A 63 6.99 -19.00 -1.39
C ILE A 63 7.81 -19.87 -0.44
N PHE A 64 8.56 -19.25 0.47
CA PHE A 64 9.29 -19.86 1.58
C PHE A 64 8.88 -19.19 2.87
N PRO A 65 9.11 -19.78 4.05
CA PRO A 65 8.83 -19.09 5.30
C PRO A 65 9.46 -17.71 5.35
N LYS A 66 8.61 -16.69 5.56
CA LYS A 66 9.00 -15.27 5.61
C LYS A 66 9.45 -14.66 4.27
N PHE A 67 9.27 -15.36 3.16
CA PHE A 67 9.60 -14.86 1.84
C PHE A 67 8.40 -14.94 0.91
N ALA A 68 7.94 -13.81 0.44
CA ALA A 68 6.82 -13.68 -0.50
C ALA A 68 7.25 -13.11 -1.84
N VAL A 69 6.48 -13.45 -2.87
CA VAL A 69 6.57 -12.91 -4.22
C VAL A 69 5.21 -12.36 -4.59
N GLY A 70 5.18 -11.15 -5.11
CA GLY A 70 3.98 -10.47 -5.60
C GLY A 70 4.00 -10.26 -7.10
N VAL A 71 2.84 -10.09 -7.66
CA VAL A 71 2.61 -9.62 -9.02
C VAL A 71 1.42 -8.68 -9.02
N SER A 72 1.58 -7.53 -9.67
CA SER A 72 0.50 -6.57 -9.81
C SER A 72 0.36 -6.08 -11.25
N GLY A 73 -0.85 -5.61 -11.55
CA GLY A 73 -1.17 -5.00 -12.83
C GLY A 73 -2.24 -3.93 -12.65
N THR A 74 -2.06 -2.81 -13.31
CA THR A 74 -2.95 -1.65 -13.23
C THR A 74 -3.58 -1.38 -14.59
N TYR A 75 -4.90 -1.24 -14.61
CA TYR A 75 -5.63 -0.71 -15.75
C TYR A 75 -5.88 0.78 -15.53
N ILE A 76 -5.43 1.59 -16.48
CA ILE A 76 -5.49 3.06 -16.41
C ILE A 76 -6.51 3.58 -17.42
N ASN A 77 -7.32 4.54 -16.99
CA ASN A 77 -8.16 5.33 -17.86
C ASN A 77 -7.85 6.83 -17.69
N LEU A 78 -7.40 7.48 -18.76
CA LEU A 78 -7.05 8.88 -18.81
C LEU A 78 -8.13 9.68 -19.55
N GLU A 79 -8.81 10.59 -18.86
CA GLU A 79 -9.78 11.52 -19.43
C GLU A 79 -9.18 12.94 -19.47
N PRO A 80 -8.82 13.48 -20.65
CA PRO A 80 -8.39 14.86 -20.76
C PRO A 80 -9.46 15.86 -20.31
N SER A 81 -9.04 16.97 -19.71
CA SER A 81 -9.96 18.04 -19.32
C SER A 81 -10.71 18.57 -20.54
N LYS A 82 -12.03 18.72 -20.38
CA LYS A 82 -12.90 19.27 -21.45
C LYS A 82 -12.67 20.76 -21.75
N HIS A 83 -11.85 21.43 -20.94
CA HIS A 83 -11.52 22.85 -21.12
C HIS A 83 -10.10 22.98 -21.65
N THR A 84 -9.99 23.05 -22.97
CA THR A 84 -8.79 23.54 -23.61
C THR A 84 -8.83 25.07 -23.62
N SER A 85 -7.78 25.70 -23.12
CA SER A 85 -7.70 27.17 -23.00
C SER A 85 -7.68 27.89 -24.38
N ASP A 86 -7.44 27.15 -25.44
CA ASP A 86 -7.35 27.63 -26.84
C ASP A 86 -8.59 27.35 -27.68
N GLY A 87 -9.63 26.70 -27.11
CA GLY A 87 -10.85 26.35 -27.80
C GLY A 87 -10.74 25.17 -28.77
N SER A 88 -9.65 24.40 -28.72
CA SER A 88 -9.52 23.15 -29.48
C SER A 88 -10.45 22.07 -28.91
N ASP A 89 -10.81 21.08 -29.72
CA ASP A 89 -11.55 19.91 -29.26
C ASP A 89 -10.72 19.14 -28.23
N PRO A 90 -11.34 18.62 -27.16
CA PRO A 90 -10.64 17.80 -26.18
C PRO A 90 -10.01 16.58 -26.84
N LEU A 91 -8.81 16.21 -26.39
CA LEU A 91 -8.18 14.97 -26.82
C LEU A 91 -9.07 13.77 -26.46
N PRO A 92 -9.05 12.69 -27.25
CA PRO A 92 -9.80 11.49 -26.89
C PRO A 92 -9.25 10.90 -25.57
N SER A 93 -10.12 10.26 -24.80
CA SER A 93 -9.71 9.45 -23.66
C SER A 93 -8.80 8.31 -24.13
N GLN A 94 -7.86 7.94 -23.28
CA GLN A 94 -6.94 6.83 -23.51
C GLN A 94 -7.11 5.84 -22.38
N ASP A 95 -7.04 4.56 -22.69
CA ASP A 95 -7.13 3.50 -21.71
C ASP A 95 -6.23 2.32 -22.08
N GLY A 96 -5.85 1.54 -21.08
CA GLY A 96 -5.02 0.37 -21.26
C GLY A 96 -4.39 -0.11 -19.96
N PHE A 97 -3.50 -1.09 -20.07
CA PHE A 97 -2.73 -1.59 -18.94
C PHE A 97 -1.40 -0.86 -18.81
N ASP A 98 -1.02 -0.54 -17.58
CA ASP A 98 0.32 -0.13 -17.22
C ASP A 98 1.29 -1.31 -17.29
N ASP A 99 2.58 -1.05 -17.07
CA ASP A 99 3.58 -2.09 -16.98
C ASP A 99 3.28 -3.04 -15.80
N ILE A 100 3.59 -4.32 -15.98
CA ILE A 100 3.43 -5.33 -14.94
C ILE A 100 4.53 -5.13 -13.90
N SER A 101 4.15 -5.10 -12.62
CA SER A 101 5.10 -5.07 -11.51
C SER A 101 5.26 -6.46 -10.89
N VAL A 102 6.48 -6.77 -10.50
CA VAL A 102 6.83 -7.99 -9.77
C VAL A 102 7.60 -7.61 -8.51
N SER A 103 7.13 -8.07 -7.38
CA SER A 103 7.73 -7.77 -6.08
C SER A 103 8.27 -9.00 -5.37
N VAL A 104 9.23 -8.77 -4.49
CA VAL A 104 9.74 -9.76 -3.53
C VAL A 104 9.87 -9.10 -2.17
N LYS A 105 9.55 -9.86 -1.10
CA LYS A 105 9.64 -9.38 0.29
C LYS A 105 10.16 -10.49 1.20
N TYR A 106 11.09 -10.14 2.09
CA TYR A 106 11.64 -11.04 3.10
C TYR A 106 11.61 -10.40 4.48
N GLN A 107 10.94 -11.05 5.43
CA GLN A 107 10.88 -10.63 6.83
C GLN A 107 12.22 -10.91 7.52
N LEU A 108 13.00 -9.85 7.72
CA LEU A 108 14.32 -9.92 8.34
C LEU A 108 14.24 -10.15 9.86
N TRP A 109 13.35 -9.41 10.50
CA TRP A 109 13.18 -9.46 11.96
C TRP A 109 11.72 -9.22 12.32
N GLU A 110 11.27 -10.04 13.25
CA GLU A 110 9.93 -10.00 13.79
C GLU A 110 9.98 -10.19 15.30
N SER A 111 9.25 -9.36 16.03
CA SER A 111 9.11 -9.42 17.48
C SER A 111 7.65 -9.26 17.87
N PRO A 112 6.87 -10.35 17.92
CA PRO A 112 5.46 -10.31 18.28
C PRO A 112 5.19 -9.66 19.65
N ALA A 113 6.05 -9.94 20.64
CA ALA A 113 5.93 -9.36 21.99
C ALA A 113 6.05 -7.82 22.02
N HIS A 114 6.67 -7.25 21.00
CA HIS A 114 6.84 -5.80 20.84
C HIS A 114 6.08 -5.27 19.63
N GLU A 115 5.29 -6.11 18.96
CA GLU A 115 4.55 -5.74 17.73
C GLU A 115 5.46 -5.01 16.73
N PHE A 116 6.70 -5.52 16.55
CA PHE A 116 7.69 -4.92 15.66
C PHE A 116 8.07 -5.89 14.56
N ILE A 117 8.15 -5.38 13.34
CA ILE A 117 8.58 -6.13 12.16
C ILE A 117 9.43 -5.25 11.25
N LEU A 118 10.46 -5.86 10.67
CA LEU A 118 11.35 -5.25 9.69
C LEU A 118 11.50 -6.20 8.51
N SER A 119 11.26 -5.73 7.31
CA SER A 119 11.37 -6.51 6.09
C SER A 119 12.20 -5.77 5.03
N LEU A 120 12.84 -6.54 4.18
CA LEU A 120 13.56 -6.04 3.01
C LEU A 120 12.95 -6.67 1.76
N GLY A 121 12.78 -5.89 0.74
CA GLY A 121 12.26 -6.36 -0.53
C GLY A 121 12.61 -5.44 -1.69
N GLY A 122 11.81 -5.51 -2.70
CA GLY A 122 11.91 -4.64 -3.86
C GLY A 122 10.92 -5.03 -4.93
N GLU A 123 10.68 -4.07 -5.80
CA GLU A 123 9.79 -4.19 -6.93
C GLU A 123 10.53 -3.96 -8.24
N ALA A 124 10.03 -4.53 -9.31
CA ALA A 124 10.47 -4.29 -10.68
C ALA A 124 9.26 -4.03 -11.57
N ASP A 125 9.11 -2.80 -12.04
CA ASP A 125 8.14 -2.43 -13.07
C ASP A 125 8.73 -2.80 -14.42
N LEU A 126 8.15 -3.80 -15.05
CA LEU A 126 8.71 -4.44 -16.24
C LEU A 126 8.40 -3.64 -17.51
N GLY A 127 9.24 -2.69 -17.83
CA GLY A 127 9.07 -1.77 -18.94
C GLY A 127 8.73 -2.42 -20.27
N GLY A 128 7.77 -1.84 -20.98
CA GLY A 128 7.28 -2.31 -22.28
C GLY A 128 6.28 -3.47 -22.22
N THR A 129 5.80 -3.86 -21.05
CA THR A 129 4.71 -4.84 -20.90
C THR A 129 3.33 -4.18 -20.98
N GLY A 130 3.26 -2.88 -20.78
CA GLY A 130 2.03 -2.10 -20.79
C GLY A 130 1.61 -1.57 -22.16
N SER A 131 0.61 -0.73 -22.15
CA SER A 131 -0.09 -0.21 -23.33
C SER A 131 0.60 1.04 -23.87
N LYS A 132 1.21 0.96 -25.05
CA LYS A 132 1.91 2.08 -25.71
C LYS A 132 1.08 3.38 -25.83
N PRO A 133 -0.24 3.37 -26.07
CA PRO A 133 -1.03 4.61 -26.15
C PRO A 133 -1.03 5.42 -24.86
N LEU A 134 -0.84 4.80 -23.70
CA LEU A 134 -0.75 5.47 -22.40
C LEU A 134 0.59 6.16 -22.16
N GLY A 135 1.56 5.98 -23.05
CA GLY A 135 2.91 6.50 -22.86
C GLY A 135 3.72 5.73 -21.81
N VAL A 136 3.31 4.49 -21.51
CA VAL A 136 4.03 3.62 -20.56
C VAL A 136 5.50 3.48 -20.95
N GLU A 137 6.33 3.36 -19.97
CA GLU A 137 7.77 3.39 -20.13
C GLU A 137 8.28 2.12 -20.81
N SER A 138 9.25 2.27 -21.69
CA SER A 138 9.86 1.15 -22.40
C SER A 138 11.05 0.54 -21.66
N TYR A 139 11.33 0.98 -20.45
CA TYR A 139 12.43 0.56 -19.60
C TYR A 139 11.94 0.13 -18.23
N THR A 140 12.68 -0.76 -17.62
CA THR A 140 12.36 -1.31 -16.30
C THR A 140 12.88 -0.39 -15.19
N THR A 141 12.07 -0.17 -14.17
CA THR A 141 12.48 0.50 -12.92
C THR A 141 12.60 -0.54 -11.83
N TYR A 142 13.67 -0.46 -11.04
CA TYR A 142 13.91 -1.33 -9.89
C TYR A 142 13.88 -0.50 -8.62
N THR A 143 13.06 -0.92 -7.65
CA THR A 143 12.89 -0.21 -6.37
C THR A 143 13.19 -1.13 -5.18
N PRO A 144 14.47 -1.31 -4.79
CA PRO A 144 14.78 -1.93 -3.51
C PRO A 144 14.16 -1.13 -2.37
N THR A 145 13.48 -1.82 -1.43
CA THR A 145 12.66 -1.18 -0.40
C THR A 145 12.86 -1.84 0.96
N LEU A 146 12.96 -1.01 1.99
CA LEU A 146 12.93 -1.39 3.40
C LEU A 146 11.54 -1.08 3.96
N TYR A 147 10.94 -2.04 4.65
CA TYR A 147 9.63 -1.96 5.27
C TYR A 147 9.76 -2.11 6.77
N CYS A 148 9.05 -1.32 7.54
CA CYS A 148 9.00 -1.47 8.99
C CYS A 148 7.59 -1.24 9.52
N GLY A 149 7.28 -1.90 10.63
CA GLY A 149 6.01 -1.72 11.33
C GLY A 149 6.19 -1.83 12.83
N LYS A 150 5.44 -1.02 13.58
CA LYS A 150 5.46 -0.98 15.04
C LYS A 150 4.07 -0.68 15.59
N GLY A 151 3.47 -1.66 16.26
CA GLY A 151 2.31 -1.44 17.13
C GLY A 151 2.75 -0.94 18.52
N LEU A 152 1.88 -0.25 19.21
CA LEU A 152 2.17 0.34 20.53
C LEU A 152 1.56 -0.46 21.69
N GLY A 153 1.19 -1.72 21.50
CA GLY A 153 0.57 -2.59 22.49
C GLY A 153 1.43 -2.87 23.71
N ASP A 154 2.76 -2.77 23.61
CA ASP A 154 3.73 -2.97 24.69
C ASP A 154 3.87 -1.76 25.64
N LEU A 155 3.15 -0.65 25.39
CA LEU A 155 3.17 0.51 26.26
C LEU A 155 2.61 0.20 27.68
N PRO A 156 3.08 0.90 28.71
CA PRO A 156 2.58 0.73 30.07
C PRO A 156 1.10 1.15 30.18
N ASN A 157 0.39 0.58 31.16
CA ASN A 157 -1.06 0.83 31.36
C ASN A 157 -1.41 2.31 31.62
N ALA A 158 -0.46 3.13 32.07
CA ALA A 158 -0.66 4.57 32.17
C ALA A 158 -0.91 5.25 30.82
N LEU A 159 -0.48 4.62 29.73
CA LEU A 159 -0.64 5.08 28.34
C LEU A 159 -1.58 4.16 27.53
N LYS A 160 -2.53 3.49 28.21
CA LYS A 160 -3.38 2.46 27.60
C LYS A 160 -4.11 2.90 26.32
N TYR A 161 -4.53 4.16 26.24
CA TYR A 161 -5.23 4.69 25.05
C TYR A 161 -4.31 4.98 23.84
N LEU A 162 -2.98 4.88 24.02
CA LEU A 162 -2.03 4.93 22.92
C LEU A 162 -1.70 3.53 22.36
N LYS A 163 -2.04 2.47 23.09
CA LYS A 163 -1.80 1.09 22.64
C LYS A 163 -2.46 0.73 21.30
N PRO A 164 -3.66 1.25 20.96
CA PRO A 164 -4.29 0.98 19.67
C PRO A 164 -3.60 1.63 18.46
N PHE A 165 -2.58 2.45 18.66
CA PHE A 165 -1.82 3.01 17.55
C PHE A 165 -0.84 2.00 16.98
N ALA A 166 -0.72 2.00 15.65
CA ALA A 166 0.38 1.39 14.94
C ALA A 166 0.95 2.35 13.89
N LEU A 167 2.24 2.17 13.59
CA LEU A 167 3.00 2.92 12.60
C LEU A 167 3.61 1.94 11.61
N THR A 168 3.30 2.09 10.35
CA THR A 168 3.94 1.38 9.23
C THR A 168 4.75 2.37 8.41
N GLY A 169 5.86 1.95 7.83
CA GLY A 169 6.68 2.84 7.03
C GLY A 169 7.52 2.09 6.00
N THR A 170 7.76 2.75 4.89
CA THR A 170 8.57 2.25 3.76
C THR A 170 9.60 3.27 3.33
N VAL A 171 10.77 2.79 2.90
CA VAL A 171 11.79 3.60 2.22
C VAL A 171 12.34 2.78 1.08
N GLY A 172 12.07 3.23 -0.14
CA GLY A 172 12.53 2.65 -1.40
C GLY A 172 13.45 3.59 -2.17
N TYR A 173 14.18 3.06 -3.13
CA TYR A 173 15.02 3.84 -4.02
C TYR A 173 14.79 3.39 -5.45
N ALA A 174 14.00 4.16 -6.20
CA ALA A 174 13.67 3.88 -7.60
C ALA A 174 14.87 4.14 -8.50
N ILE A 175 15.23 3.14 -9.28
CA ILE A 175 16.38 3.13 -10.19
C ILE A 175 15.90 2.75 -11.60
N PRO A 176 15.54 3.73 -12.44
CA PRO A 176 15.22 3.47 -13.84
C PRO A 176 16.43 2.87 -14.57
N SER A 177 16.22 1.84 -15.39
CA SER A 177 17.29 1.28 -16.22
C SER A 177 17.72 2.20 -17.37
N LYS A 178 16.96 3.27 -17.63
CA LYS A 178 17.27 4.33 -18.59
C LYS A 178 17.98 5.49 -17.89
N SER A 179 19.24 5.70 -18.21
CA SER A 179 20.10 6.72 -17.57
C SER A 179 19.63 8.17 -17.78
N SER A 180 18.69 8.42 -18.69
CA SER A 180 18.10 9.76 -18.89
C SER A 180 17.09 10.12 -17.83
N ASP A 181 16.59 9.17 -17.05
CA ASP A 181 15.55 9.40 -16.08
C ASP A 181 16.13 9.47 -14.67
N SER A 182 15.46 10.21 -13.79
CA SER A 182 15.94 10.45 -12.44
C SER A 182 15.74 9.26 -11.56
N ASN A 183 16.75 8.95 -10.74
CA ASN A 183 16.50 8.11 -9.57
C ASN A 183 15.69 8.90 -8.54
N ALA A 184 14.83 8.22 -7.80
CA ALA A 184 14.01 8.82 -6.77
C ALA A 184 14.12 8.08 -5.45
N LEU A 185 14.07 8.82 -4.35
CA LEU A 185 13.82 8.29 -3.02
C LEU A 185 12.31 8.26 -2.81
N GLU A 186 11.73 7.07 -2.72
CA GLU A 186 10.34 6.85 -2.39
C GLU A 186 10.24 6.53 -0.90
N TRP A 187 9.42 7.28 -0.18
CA TRP A 187 9.27 7.05 1.24
C TRP A 187 7.88 7.41 1.72
N GLY A 188 7.41 6.68 2.68
CA GLY A 188 6.08 6.90 3.21
C GLY A 188 5.91 6.29 4.58
N PHE A 189 4.83 6.66 5.23
CA PHE A 189 4.41 6.05 6.48
C PHE A 189 2.90 6.18 6.66
N ALA A 190 2.34 5.26 7.42
CA ALA A 190 0.95 5.25 7.85
C ALA A 190 0.88 5.28 9.36
N LEU A 191 -0.05 6.04 9.89
CA LEU A 191 -0.45 6.03 11.30
C LEU A 191 -1.90 5.59 11.37
N GLU A 192 -2.16 4.52 12.09
CA GLU A 192 -3.49 3.96 12.26
C GLU A 192 -3.90 3.85 13.73
N TYR A 193 -5.20 3.87 14.00
CA TYR A 193 -5.76 3.69 15.33
C TYR A 193 -6.85 2.62 15.31
N SER A 194 -6.57 1.46 15.88
CA SER A 194 -7.46 0.31 15.85
C SER A 194 -8.56 0.39 16.92
N LEU A 195 -9.81 0.60 16.51
CA LEU A 195 -10.96 0.48 17.43
C LEU A 195 -11.21 -0.97 17.87
N PRO A 196 -11.01 -2.00 17.03
CA PRO A 196 -11.02 -3.40 17.48
C PRO A 196 -10.05 -3.63 18.63
N TYR A 197 -8.78 -3.24 18.46
CA TYR A 197 -7.78 -3.36 19.52
C TYR A 197 -8.17 -2.62 20.80
N LEU A 198 -8.68 -1.39 20.67
CA LEU A 198 -9.14 -0.60 21.80
C LEU A 198 -10.18 -1.35 22.62
N GLN A 199 -11.17 -1.94 21.98
CA GLN A 199 -12.30 -2.62 22.66
C GLN A 199 -11.90 -3.97 23.25
N GLU A 200 -11.00 -4.70 22.60
CA GLU A 200 -10.62 -6.05 23.06
C GLU A 200 -9.54 -6.03 24.12
N HIS A 201 -8.59 -5.07 24.05
CA HIS A 201 -7.39 -5.09 24.87
C HIS A 201 -7.24 -3.92 25.84
N VAL A 202 -8.02 -2.86 25.66
CA VAL A 202 -7.88 -1.63 26.46
C VAL A 202 -9.15 -1.31 27.26
N GLU A 203 -10.26 -1.12 26.56
CA GLU A 203 -11.53 -0.75 27.18
C GLU A 203 -12.70 -1.03 26.23
N ASP A 204 -13.63 -1.88 26.61
CA ASP A 204 -14.86 -2.12 25.85
C ASP A 204 -15.79 -0.90 25.96
N LEU A 205 -15.90 -0.15 24.88
CA LEU A 205 -16.77 1.02 24.75
C LEU A 205 -18.21 0.64 24.37
N GLY A 206 -18.51 -0.65 24.17
CA GLY A 206 -19.81 -1.14 23.74
C GLY A 206 -20.22 -0.67 22.35
N LEU A 207 -19.27 -0.40 21.47
CA LEU A 207 -19.57 0.04 20.10
C LEU A 207 -20.23 -1.09 19.31
N PRO A 208 -21.33 -0.82 18.59
CA PRO A 208 -21.98 -1.81 17.75
C PRO A 208 -21.21 -2.04 16.44
N HIS A 209 -21.37 -3.23 15.84
CA HIS A 209 -20.98 -3.44 14.45
C HIS A 209 -21.76 -2.51 13.49
N PRO A 210 -21.15 -1.96 12.44
CA PRO A 210 -19.76 -2.12 12.03
C PRO A 210 -18.77 -1.12 12.66
N LEU A 211 -19.20 -0.22 13.54
CA LEU A 211 -18.36 0.85 14.10
C LEU A 211 -17.17 0.33 14.91
N ARG A 212 -17.36 -0.79 15.61
CA ARG A 212 -16.29 -1.41 16.40
C ARG A 212 -15.14 -1.96 15.56
N ASP A 213 -15.37 -2.21 14.26
CA ASP A 213 -14.44 -2.84 13.34
C ASP A 213 -13.70 -1.79 12.48
N LEU A 214 -13.84 -0.51 12.81
CA LEU A 214 -13.23 0.58 12.06
C LEU A 214 -11.83 0.91 12.57
N ILE A 215 -10.96 1.28 11.64
CA ILE A 215 -9.59 1.71 11.89
C ILE A 215 -9.33 3.00 11.10
N PRO A 216 -9.51 4.18 11.75
CA PRO A 216 -9.05 5.43 11.18
C PRO A 216 -7.55 5.40 10.94
N LEU A 217 -7.10 5.94 9.79
CA LEU A 217 -5.70 6.04 9.45
C LEU A 217 -5.39 7.33 8.70
N VAL A 218 -4.13 7.64 8.63
CA VAL A 218 -3.58 8.64 7.70
C VAL A 218 -2.28 8.11 7.13
N GLU A 219 -2.18 8.11 5.81
CA GLU A 219 -0.98 7.71 5.09
C GLU A 219 -0.28 8.92 4.47
N PHE A 220 1.03 8.81 4.31
CA PHE A 220 1.89 9.84 3.75
C PHE A 220 2.81 9.19 2.74
N HIS A 221 2.77 9.65 1.49
CA HIS A 221 3.58 9.13 0.39
C HIS A 221 4.35 10.25 -0.24
N PHE A 222 5.64 10.03 -0.44
CA PHE A 222 6.54 11.02 -1.01
C PHE A 222 7.50 10.37 -1.98
N GLU A 223 7.75 11.06 -3.07
CA GLU A 223 8.78 10.77 -4.05
C GLU A 223 9.72 11.99 -4.16
N SER A 224 11.01 11.75 -3.99
CA SER A 224 12.04 12.79 -4.00
C SER A 224 13.11 12.45 -5.02
N PRO A 225 13.13 13.09 -6.18
CA PRO A 225 14.20 12.93 -7.17
C PRO A 225 15.57 13.26 -6.57
N THR A 226 16.59 12.42 -6.86
CA THR A 226 17.87 12.50 -6.13
C THR A 226 19.07 12.90 -6.97
N ASN A 227 19.03 12.71 -8.28
CA ASN A 227 20.22 12.87 -9.14
C ASN A 227 20.11 14.00 -10.17
N ARG A 228 19.04 14.80 -10.12
CA ARG A 228 18.87 15.98 -10.99
C ARG A 228 18.51 17.22 -10.18
N SER A 229 19.14 18.34 -10.53
CA SER A 229 18.84 19.63 -9.90
C SER A 229 17.56 20.23 -10.51
N GLY A 230 16.69 20.75 -9.65
CA GLY A 230 15.47 21.46 -10.05
C GLY A 230 14.20 20.63 -10.02
N GLU A 231 14.28 19.33 -9.84
CA GLU A 231 13.12 18.48 -9.59
C GLU A 231 12.63 18.63 -8.14
N THR A 232 11.32 18.58 -7.94
CA THR A 232 10.68 18.87 -6.66
C THR A 232 10.08 17.59 -6.09
N THR A 233 10.19 17.39 -4.79
CA THR A 233 9.48 16.32 -4.09
C THR A 233 7.99 16.45 -4.33
N THR A 234 7.37 15.35 -4.77
CA THR A 234 5.93 15.16 -4.90
C THR A 234 5.43 14.27 -3.78
N GLY A 235 4.12 14.22 -3.58
CA GLY A 235 3.55 13.33 -2.58
C GLY A 235 2.13 13.69 -2.19
N THR A 236 1.54 12.85 -1.36
CA THR A 236 0.17 12.97 -0.91
C THR A 236 0.04 12.73 0.60
N ILE A 237 -1.04 13.27 1.17
CA ILE A 237 -1.50 12.97 2.52
C ILE A 237 -2.89 12.38 2.39
N ASN A 238 -3.07 11.16 2.87
CA ASN A 238 -4.24 10.35 2.61
C ASN A 238 -4.96 9.99 3.92
N PRO A 239 -5.84 10.86 4.43
CA PRO A 239 -6.70 10.48 5.55
C PRO A 239 -7.77 9.51 5.08
N GLY A 240 -8.00 8.47 5.86
CA GLY A 240 -8.91 7.40 5.50
C GLY A 240 -9.44 6.59 6.66
N ILE A 241 -10.10 5.53 6.29
CA ILE A 241 -10.70 4.57 7.21
C ILE A 241 -10.67 3.18 6.61
N LEU A 242 -10.33 2.20 7.44
CA LEU A 242 -10.48 0.77 7.14
C LEU A 242 -11.67 0.23 7.92
N TRP A 243 -12.36 -0.70 7.32
CA TRP A 243 -13.24 -1.64 7.98
C TRP A 243 -12.64 -3.04 7.82
N GLU A 244 -12.48 -3.74 8.90
CA GLU A 244 -11.82 -5.02 8.92
C GLU A 244 -12.74 -6.15 9.41
N SER A 245 -12.57 -7.30 8.77
CA SER A 245 -13.14 -8.56 9.19
C SER A 245 -12.08 -9.66 9.06
N LYS A 246 -12.36 -10.84 9.61
CA LYS A 246 -11.44 -11.98 9.55
C LYS A 246 -10.89 -12.33 8.17
N TYR A 247 -11.62 -12.05 7.09
CA TYR A 247 -11.29 -12.54 5.76
C TYR A 247 -11.08 -11.43 4.74
N VAL A 248 -11.59 -10.25 5.04
CA VAL A 248 -11.67 -9.13 4.09
C VAL A 248 -11.51 -7.83 4.83
N GLN A 249 -10.66 -6.98 4.29
CA GLN A 249 -10.55 -5.57 4.65
C GLN A 249 -11.13 -4.72 3.52
N VAL A 250 -11.82 -3.65 3.87
CA VAL A 250 -12.29 -2.63 2.92
C VAL A 250 -11.80 -1.28 3.41
N GLY A 251 -11.11 -0.53 2.56
CA GLY A 251 -10.57 0.76 2.90
C GLY A 251 -10.96 1.85 1.92
N ALA A 252 -10.97 3.09 2.39
CA ALA A 252 -11.16 4.26 1.57
C ALA A 252 -10.38 5.45 2.13
N GLU A 253 -9.74 6.22 1.24
CA GLU A 253 -8.97 7.42 1.58
C GLU A 253 -9.24 8.56 0.62
N ALA A 254 -9.11 9.78 1.12
CA ALA A 254 -8.93 10.96 0.28
C ALA A 254 -7.44 11.09 -0.07
N VAL A 255 -7.12 11.37 -1.32
CA VAL A 255 -5.75 11.57 -1.81
C VAL A 255 -5.52 13.07 -1.98
N ILE A 256 -4.78 13.67 -1.04
CA ILE A 256 -4.58 15.12 -0.97
C ILE A 256 -3.14 15.45 -1.41
N PRO A 257 -2.93 16.08 -2.58
CA PRO A 257 -1.60 16.44 -3.05
C PRO A 257 -0.95 17.50 -2.14
N ILE A 258 0.35 17.36 -1.85
CA ILE A 258 1.09 18.29 -0.99
C ILE A 258 1.49 19.60 -1.70
N ASN A 259 1.54 19.57 -3.03
CA ASN A 259 1.91 20.73 -3.84
C ASN A 259 1.34 20.63 -5.27
N ALA A 260 1.53 21.71 -6.04
CA ALA A 260 1.01 21.79 -7.41
C ALA A 260 1.71 20.86 -8.42
N HIS A 261 2.91 20.34 -8.10
CA HIS A 261 3.59 19.35 -8.94
C HIS A 261 2.98 17.97 -8.77
N THR A 262 2.49 17.64 -7.58
CA THR A 262 1.73 16.41 -7.33
C THR A 262 0.33 16.47 -7.95
N GLY A 263 -0.33 17.62 -7.83
CA GLY A 263 -1.70 17.82 -8.30
C GLY A 263 -2.35 19.05 -7.70
N SER A 264 -3.55 19.38 -8.13
CA SER A 264 -4.30 20.54 -7.64
C SER A 264 -5.62 20.20 -6.95
N ASP A 265 -6.11 18.99 -7.16
CA ASP A 265 -7.42 18.53 -6.67
C ASP A 265 -7.28 17.31 -5.79
N VAL A 266 -8.24 17.14 -4.89
CA VAL A 266 -8.32 15.96 -4.04
C VAL A 266 -8.82 14.78 -4.85
N GLY A 267 -8.09 13.68 -4.82
CA GLY A 267 -8.46 12.38 -5.33
C GLY A 267 -9.09 11.49 -4.26
N ALA A 268 -9.33 10.25 -4.62
CA ALA A 268 -9.81 9.22 -3.71
C ALA A 268 -9.27 7.85 -4.11
N VAL A 269 -9.05 6.99 -3.14
CA VAL A 269 -8.78 5.58 -3.36
C VAL A 269 -9.73 4.74 -2.51
N VAL A 270 -10.14 3.61 -3.07
CA VAL A 270 -10.86 2.54 -2.37
C VAL A 270 -10.14 1.23 -2.62
N GLN A 271 -10.07 0.36 -1.61
CA GLN A 271 -9.42 -0.94 -1.71
C GLN A 271 -10.26 -2.01 -1.04
N VAL A 272 -10.25 -3.19 -1.63
CA VAL A 272 -10.70 -4.43 -1.00
C VAL A 272 -9.52 -5.38 -0.98
N GLN A 273 -9.15 -5.84 0.20
CA GLN A 273 -8.09 -6.81 0.42
C GLN A 273 -8.66 -8.10 0.98
N PHE A 274 -8.26 -9.22 0.43
CA PHE A 274 -8.65 -10.56 0.83
C PHE A 274 -7.46 -11.25 1.49
N TYR A 275 -7.65 -11.70 2.72
CA TYR A 275 -6.71 -12.57 3.42
C TYR A 275 -6.91 -13.99 2.93
N ILE A 276 -6.23 -14.34 1.84
CA ILE A 276 -6.45 -15.63 1.15
C ILE A 276 -5.89 -16.81 1.93
N ASP A 277 -4.94 -16.59 2.81
CA ASP A 277 -4.44 -17.55 3.80
C ASP A 277 -5.54 -17.96 4.79
N ASP A 278 -6.36 -17.02 5.26
CA ASP A 278 -7.50 -17.28 6.14
C ASP A 278 -8.74 -17.78 5.40
N LEU A 279 -8.95 -17.31 4.15
CA LEU A 279 -10.06 -17.77 3.31
C LEU A 279 -9.90 -19.23 2.86
N PHE A 280 -8.69 -19.62 2.50
CA PHE A 280 -8.36 -20.94 1.94
C PHE A 280 -7.11 -21.52 2.62
N PRO A 281 -7.12 -21.78 3.94
CA PRO A 281 -5.93 -22.14 4.71
C PRO A 281 -5.27 -23.45 4.25
N GLN A 282 -6.02 -24.33 3.58
CA GLN A 282 -5.48 -25.60 3.04
C GLN A 282 -4.65 -25.40 1.77
N VAL A 283 -4.78 -24.28 1.08
CA VAL A 283 -4.11 -23.97 -0.17
C VAL A 283 -3.10 -22.85 0.00
N PHE A 284 -3.47 -21.82 0.78
CA PHE A 284 -2.71 -20.58 0.94
C PHE A 284 -2.16 -20.38 2.37
N GLY A 285 -2.68 -21.01 3.39
CA GLY A 285 -2.25 -20.82 4.78
C GLY A 285 -0.84 -21.39 5.12
N HIS A 286 0.04 -21.59 4.12
CA HIS A 286 1.38 -22.09 4.30
C HIS A 286 2.28 -21.72 3.11
N PRO A 287 3.61 -21.65 3.30
CA PRO A 287 4.56 -21.44 2.21
C PRO A 287 4.45 -22.51 1.14
N LEU A 288 4.68 -22.11 -0.12
CA LEU A 288 4.63 -23.03 -1.26
C LEU A 288 5.67 -24.15 -1.14
N PHE A 289 6.86 -23.83 -0.58
CA PHE A 289 7.92 -24.78 -0.34
C PHE A 289 8.31 -24.78 1.14
N PHE A 290 8.63 -25.96 1.66
CA PHE A 290 9.05 -26.15 3.06
C PHE A 290 8.01 -25.75 4.13
N GLY A 291 6.76 -25.66 3.79
CA GLY A 291 5.65 -25.62 4.74
C GLY A 291 5.55 -27.00 5.37
N GLY A 292 6.22 -27.20 6.51
CA GLY A 292 6.01 -28.41 7.32
C GLY A 292 4.63 -28.36 7.95
N ASP A 293 3.98 -29.51 8.07
CA ASP A 293 2.71 -29.66 8.82
C ASP A 293 2.83 -28.96 10.17
N LYS A 294 2.01 -27.94 10.41
CA LYS A 294 1.85 -27.29 11.72
C LYS A 294 0.93 -28.12 12.61
#